data_0fb9d55a41e3a7a94bb457fd2205b783
#
_entry.id   0fb9d55a41e3a7a94bb457fd2205b783
#
_cell.length_a   1.000
_cell.length_b   1.000
_cell.length_c   1.000
_cell.angle_alpha   90.00
_cell.angle_beta   90.00
_cell.angle_gamma   90.00
#
_symmetry.space_group_name_H-M   'P 1'
#
loop_
_entity.id
_entity.type
_entity.pdbx_description
1 polymer ?
#
loop_
_entity_poly.entity_id
_entity_poly.type
_entity_poly.pdbx_seq_one_letter_code
_entity_poly.pdbx_strand_id
1 'polypeptide(L)'
;AKLGPSKVGLITGEERILPPGARYLCCTVESMPVGFSMAIGDGAGLPKRFDFVAVDEVQLAGDRERGHVFTDRILHARGIHETMFLGAETAAPLLRQMLPDARFGSRQRMSVLSFAGSKKLTRLPRRSAIVAFGTAEVYQIAEFVRRQRGGAAVVMGRLSPRTRNAQVELYQKGDVDFLVATDAIGMGLNLDLNHVALASDIKFDGRKTRRLTPAEMAQIAGRAGRHTNDGTFGVTDGCEPPEPEVIEAIEEHRFEPIRNFWWRSRDIDFGSVDGLLALSLIHI
;
A
#
# COMPACT_ATOMS: atom_id res chain seq x y z
N ALA A 1 14.63 13.27 -3.06
CA ALA A 1 15.00 14.58 -3.61
C ALA A 1 15.74 15.48 -2.60
N LYS A 2 15.30 15.59 -1.32
CA LYS A 2 15.94 16.47 -0.33
C LYS A 2 17.35 16.02 0.12
N LEU A 3 17.64 14.70 0.12
CA LEU A 3 18.89 14.16 0.65
C LEU A 3 19.97 13.91 -0.41
N GLY A 4 19.60 13.94 -1.68
CA GLY A 4 20.47 13.58 -2.81
C GLY A 4 20.65 12.07 -2.99
N PRO A 5 20.89 11.61 -4.22
CA PRO A 5 20.94 10.19 -4.57
C PRO A 5 22.13 9.44 -3.93
N SER A 6 23.23 10.14 -3.64
CA SER A 6 24.42 9.53 -3.02
C SER A 6 24.23 9.10 -1.55
N LYS A 7 23.20 9.62 -0.88
CA LYS A 7 22.95 9.34 0.54
C LYS A 7 21.85 8.30 0.77
N VAL A 8 21.12 7.91 -0.27
CA VAL A 8 19.96 7.04 -0.18
C VAL A 8 20.19 5.75 -0.95
N GLY A 9 20.11 4.63 -0.28
CA GLY A 9 20.05 3.30 -0.89
C GLY A 9 18.62 2.87 -1.14
N LEU A 10 18.41 2.01 -2.13
CA LEU A 10 17.15 1.38 -2.46
C LEU A 10 17.33 -0.13 -2.60
N ILE A 11 16.48 -0.90 -1.92
CA ILE A 11 16.44 -2.37 -2.07
C ILE A 11 14.97 -2.79 -2.28
N THR A 12 14.71 -3.38 -3.42
CA THR A 12 13.41 -3.97 -3.76
C THR A 12 13.63 -5.36 -4.33
N GLY A 13 12.58 -6.08 -4.66
CA GLY A 13 12.69 -7.36 -5.36
C GLY A 13 13.29 -7.25 -6.76
N GLU A 14 13.28 -6.06 -7.37
CA GLU A 14 13.72 -5.84 -8.75
C GLU A 14 14.97 -4.96 -8.84
N GLU A 15 15.22 -4.10 -7.87
CA GLU A 15 16.30 -3.11 -7.93
C GLU A 15 17.10 -3.09 -6.63
N ARG A 16 18.42 -2.99 -6.78
CA ARG A 16 19.34 -2.81 -5.66
C ARG A 16 20.33 -1.70 -6.00
N ILE A 17 20.11 -0.53 -5.43
CA ILE A 17 20.95 0.66 -5.60
C ILE A 17 21.53 1.02 -4.24
N LEU A 18 22.82 0.82 -4.05
CA LEU A 18 23.53 1.09 -2.80
C LEU A 18 24.75 1.97 -3.08
N PRO A 19 24.58 3.30 -3.11
CA PRO A 19 25.71 4.21 -3.27
C PRO A 19 26.70 4.07 -2.11
N PRO A 20 28.02 4.17 -2.37
CA PRO A 20 29.01 4.26 -1.31
C PRO A 20 28.69 5.44 -0.38
N GLY A 21 28.50 5.18 0.92
CA GLY A 21 28.16 6.21 1.90
C GLY A 21 26.66 6.50 2.03
N ALA A 22 25.79 5.64 1.50
CA ALA A 22 24.35 5.70 1.78
C ALA A 22 24.09 5.61 3.30
N ARG A 23 23.38 6.60 3.83
CA ARG A 23 22.99 6.67 5.26
C ARG A 23 21.53 6.31 5.48
N TYR A 24 20.74 6.36 4.43
CA TYR A 24 19.31 6.07 4.45
C TYR A 24 19.05 4.90 3.51
N LEU A 25 18.30 3.93 3.98
CA LEU A 25 17.89 2.77 3.19
C LEU A 25 16.38 2.76 3.05
N CYS A 26 15.89 2.81 1.82
CA CYS A 26 14.50 2.56 1.48
C CYS A 26 14.40 1.14 0.92
N CYS A 27 13.44 0.36 1.39
CA CYS A 27 13.23 -0.99 0.91
C CYS A 27 11.75 -1.38 0.94
N THR A 28 11.37 -2.38 0.17
CA THR A 28 10.10 -3.06 0.39
C THR A 28 10.18 -3.90 1.65
N VAL A 29 9.04 -4.21 2.24
CA VAL A 29 8.99 -5.00 3.47
C VAL A 29 9.60 -6.40 3.29
N GLU A 30 9.43 -6.99 2.10
CA GLU A 30 10.02 -8.29 1.75
C GLU A 30 11.56 -8.23 1.68
N SER A 31 12.09 -7.12 1.14
CA SER A 31 13.54 -6.93 0.96
C SER A 31 14.21 -6.27 2.16
N MET A 32 13.45 -5.95 3.21
CA MET A 32 13.96 -5.32 4.41
C MET A 32 14.89 -6.27 5.16
N PRO A 33 16.14 -5.90 5.41
CA PRO A 33 17.06 -6.70 6.19
C PRO A 33 16.61 -6.76 7.66
N VAL A 34 16.54 -7.96 8.24
CA VAL A 34 16.16 -8.19 9.64
C VAL A 34 17.06 -9.23 10.30
N GLY A 35 17.46 -8.95 11.54
CA GLY A 35 18.25 -9.85 12.37
C GLY A 35 19.69 -10.11 11.85
N PHE A 36 20.27 -11.24 12.23
CA PHE A 36 21.61 -11.68 11.82
C PHE A 36 21.75 -12.01 10.32
N SER A 37 20.64 -12.16 9.60
CA SER A 37 20.62 -12.33 8.14
C SER A 37 20.98 -11.06 7.37
N MET A 38 21.54 -10.05 8.03
CA MET A 38 22.20 -8.90 7.40
C MET A 38 23.57 -9.24 6.78
N ALA A 39 23.94 -10.49 6.66
CA ALA A 39 24.92 -10.96 5.69
C ALA A 39 24.36 -10.77 4.25
N ILE A 40 23.98 -9.55 3.94
CA ILE A 40 23.81 -9.12 2.55
C ILE A 40 25.24 -9.13 2.02
N GLY A 41 25.55 -10.15 1.28
CA GLY A 41 26.79 -10.51 0.62
C GLY A 41 27.96 -9.56 0.84
N ASP A 42 29.02 -10.09 1.35
CA ASP A 42 30.30 -9.47 1.57
C ASP A 42 30.60 -8.39 0.54
N GLY A 43 30.61 -7.14 0.95
CA GLY A 43 30.99 -6.01 0.11
C GLY A 43 29.99 -4.85 -0.03
N ALA A 44 28.77 -4.96 0.49
CA ALA A 44 27.75 -3.90 0.24
C ALA A 44 27.86 -2.66 1.17
N GLY A 45 28.79 -2.62 2.13
CA GLY A 45 29.03 -1.42 2.96
C GLY A 45 27.84 -0.95 3.82
N LEU A 46 26.80 -1.78 3.97
CA LEU A 46 25.66 -1.45 4.84
C LEU A 46 26.05 -1.64 6.31
N PRO A 47 25.58 -0.74 7.21
CA PRO A 47 25.79 -0.93 8.64
C PRO A 47 25.09 -2.21 9.12
N LYS A 48 25.69 -2.90 10.05
CA LYS A 48 25.09 -4.09 10.69
C LYS A 48 23.78 -3.76 11.44
N ARG A 49 23.58 -2.51 11.82
CA ARG A 49 22.40 -2.00 12.53
C ARG A 49 22.11 -0.57 12.10
N PHE A 50 20.84 -0.19 12.13
CA PHE A 50 20.38 1.17 11.86
C PHE A 50 19.99 1.84 13.17
N ASP A 51 20.27 3.14 13.30
CA ASP A 51 19.87 3.94 14.47
C ASP A 51 18.36 4.04 14.56
N PHE A 52 17.71 4.21 13.42
CA PHE A 52 16.26 4.37 13.25
C PHE A 52 15.73 3.37 12.24
N VAL A 53 14.63 2.72 12.58
CA VAL A 53 13.90 1.80 11.68
C VAL A 53 12.45 2.20 11.64
N ALA A 54 11.89 2.32 10.43
CA ALA A 54 10.46 2.53 10.24
C ALA A 54 9.86 1.43 9.36
N VAL A 55 8.71 0.90 9.78
CA VAL A 55 7.90 -0.04 9.00
C VAL A 55 6.54 0.61 8.77
N ASP A 56 6.22 0.85 7.51
CA ASP A 56 4.96 1.47 7.11
C ASP A 56 3.91 0.42 6.72
N GLU A 57 2.63 0.80 6.77
CA GLU A 57 1.48 -0.04 6.42
C GLU A 57 1.37 -1.32 7.28
N VAL A 58 1.70 -1.25 8.58
CA VAL A 58 1.74 -2.43 9.47
C VAL A 58 0.38 -3.12 9.64
N GLN A 59 -0.74 -2.51 9.29
CA GLN A 59 -2.05 -3.16 9.23
C GLN A 59 -2.08 -4.31 8.21
N LEU A 60 -1.17 -4.32 7.23
CA LEU A 60 -1.02 -5.44 6.30
C LEU A 60 -0.54 -6.73 6.96
N ALA A 61 -0.15 -6.70 8.24
CA ALA A 61 0.06 -7.92 9.04
C ALA A 61 -1.23 -8.78 9.15
N GLY A 62 -2.42 -8.16 8.97
CA GLY A 62 -3.71 -8.84 8.85
C GLY A 62 -3.98 -9.43 7.46
N ASP A 63 -3.17 -9.16 6.46
CA ASP A 63 -3.32 -9.71 5.12
C ASP A 63 -2.95 -11.19 5.08
N ARG A 64 -3.81 -12.00 4.45
CA ARG A 64 -3.66 -13.46 4.47
C ARG A 64 -2.41 -13.97 3.72
N GLU A 65 -2.00 -13.27 2.67
CA GLU A 65 -0.87 -13.68 1.83
C GLU A 65 0.45 -13.08 2.31
N ARG A 66 0.46 -11.78 2.57
CA ARG A 66 1.65 -11.01 2.90
C ARG A 66 1.81 -10.73 4.40
N GLY A 67 0.78 -10.96 5.19
CA GLY A 67 0.75 -10.57 6.60
C GLY A 67 1.90 -11.15 7.41
N HIS A 68 2.31 -12.37 7.11
CA HIS A 68 3.43 -13.02 7.79
C HIS A 68 4.76 -12.26 7.65
N VAL A 69 4.96 -11.54 6.53
CA VAL A 69 6.15 -10.72 6.32
C VAL A 69 6.11 -9.49 7.23
N PHE A 70 4.96 -8.81 7.30
CA PHE A 70 4.78 -7.64 8.18
C PHE A 70 4.88 -8.02 9.65
N THR A 71 4.24 -9.11 10.06
CA THR A 71 4.32 -9.61 11.45
C THR A 71 5.75 -9.92 11.84
N ASP A 72 6.51 -10.53 10.95
CA ASP A 72 7.92 -10.78 11.16
C ASP A 72 8.73 -9.49 11.38
N ARG A 73 8.44 -8.42 10.61
CA ARG A 73 9.10 -7.12 10.81
C ARG A 73 8.66 -6.46 12.12
N ILE A 74 7.39 -6.56 12.48
CA ILE A 74 6.87 -6.08 13.78
C ILE A 74 7.61 -6.76 14.94
N LEU A 75 7.87 -8.06 14.84
CA LEU A 75 8.54 -8.82 15.90
C LEU A 75 10.05 -8.57 15.94
N HIS A 76 10.72 -8.43 14.81
CA HIS A 76 12.19 -8.54 14.75
C HIS A 76 12.92 -7.28 14.24
N ALA A 77 12.24 -6.37 13.55
CA ALA A 77 12.89 -5.15 13.09
C ALA A 77 13.05 -4.17 14.27
N ARG A 78 14.31 -3.81 14.58
CA ARG A 78 14.61 -2.86 15.66
C ARG A 78 15.73 -1.91 15.25
N GLY A 79 15.48 -0.62 15.47
CA GLY A 79 16.54 0.40 15.46
C GLY A 79 17.32 0.36 16.78
N ILE A 80 18.55 0.88 16.76
CA ILE A 80 19.36 1.01 17.97
C ILE A 80 18.73 1.98 18.95
N HIS A 81 18.24 3.12 18.42
CA HIS A 81 17.66 4.19 19.23
C HIS A 81 16.14 4.24 19.15
N GLU A 82 15.57 4.01 17.96
CA GLU A 82 14.14 4.13 17.77
C GLU A 82 13.61 3.16 16.70
N THR A 83 12.43 2.63 16.95
CA THR A 83 11.66 1.86 15.96
C THR A 83 10.26 2.45 15.85
N MET A 84 9.83 2.75 14.64
CA MET A 84 8.53 3.33 14.36
C MET A 84 7.69 2.39 13.51
N PHE A 85 6.47 2.12 13.94
CA PHE A 85 5.47 1.40 13.17
C PHE A 85 4.37 2.36 12.76
N LEU A 86 4.11 2.44 11.46
CA LEU A 86 3.10 3.32 10.87
C LEU A 86 2.00 2.47 10.23
N GLY A 87 0.76 2.86 10.42
CA GLY A 87 -0.35 2.11 9.83
C GLY A 87 -1.72 2.63 10.26
N ALA A 88 -2.74 1.95 9.76
CA ALA A 88 -4.13 2.26 10.12
C ALA A 88 -4.41 1.89 11.59
N GLU A 89 -5.30 2.65 12.22
CA GLU A 89 -5.70 2.45 13.62
C GLU A 89 -6.34 1.07 13.88
N THR A 90 -6.85 0.44 12.83
CA THR A 90 -7.40 -0.92 12.88
C THR A 90 -6.42 -1.97 13.40
N ALA A 91 -5.11 -1.76 13.27
CA ALA A 91 -4.06 -2.64 13.79
C ALA A 91 -3.70 -2.37 15.26
N ALA A 92 -4.09 -1.22 15.80
CA ALA A 92 -3.65 -0.77 17.12
C ALA A 92 -3.99 -1.74 18.28
N PRO A 93 -5.17 -2.39 18.33
CA PRO A 93 -5.48 -3.32 19.42
C PRO A 93 -4.52 -4.49 19.51
N LEU A 94 -4.16 -5.11 18.38
CA LEU A 94 -3.20 -6.21 18.33
C LEU A 94 -1.77 -5.74 18.60
N LEU A 95 -1.39 -4.59 18.05
CA LEU A 95 -0.07 -4.02 18.30
C LEU A 95 0.15 -3.68 19.78
N ARG A 96 -0.87 -3.19 20.50
CA ARG A 96 -0.78 -2.95 21.95
C ARG A 96 -0.52 -4.23 22.75
N GLN A 97 -1.09 -5.35 22.31
CA GLN A 97 -0.86 -6.64 22.94
C GLN A 97 0.55 -7.17 22.65
N MET A 98 1.04 -6.99 21.42
CA MET A 98 2.35 -7.49 21.00
C MET A 98 3.53 -6.61 21.46
N LEU A 99 3.29 -5.34 21.64
CA LEU A 99 4.30 -4.32 21.95
C LEU A 99 3.82 -3.45 23.14
N PRO A 100 3.74 -4.02 24.35
CA PRO A 100 3.18 -3.33 25.51
C PRO A 100 3.95 -2.08 25.91
N ASP A 101 5.26 -2.05 25.64
CA ASP A 101 6.14 -0.91 25.96
C ASP A 101 6.15 0.18 24.87
N ALA A 102 5.45 -0.02 23.75
CA ALA A 102 5.42 0.96 22.67
C ALA A 102 4.54 2.16 23.02
N ARG A 103 4.96 3.34 22.56
CA ARG A 103 4.14 4.55 22.64
C ARG A 103 3.23 4.62 21.43
N PHE A 104 1.93 4.80 21.66
CA PHE A 104 0.94 4.92 20.61
C PHE A 104 0.51 6.38 20.45
N GLY A 105 0.57 6.86 19.21
CA GLY A 105 0.05 8.18 18.83
C GLY A 105 -0.87 8.03 17.62
N SER A 106 -1.95 8.80 17.59
CA SER A 106 -2.86 8.89 16.45
C SER A 106 -2.74 10.27 15.81
N ARG A 107 -2.80 10.32 14.50
CA ARG A 107 -2.88 11.57 13.74
C ARG A 107 -4.05 11.48 12.77
N GLN A 108 -5.04 12.28 13.04
CA GLN A 108 -6.20 12.38 12.16
C GLN A 108 -5.82 13.00 10.81
N ARG A 109 -6.54 12.60 9.78
CA ARG A 109 -6.48 13.25 8.48
C ARG A 109 -6.92 14.70 8.61
N MET A 110 -6.15 15.63 8.05
CA MET A 110 -6.47 17.08 8.12
C MET A 110 -7.43 17.53 7.02
N SER A 111 -7.62 16.73 5.98
CA SER A 111 -8.52 17.03 4.85
C SER A 111 -9.79 16.19 4.94
N VAL A 112 -10.89 16.76 4.50
CA VAL A 112 -12.18 16.06 4.42
C VAL A 112 -12.20 15.16 3.19
N LEU A 113 -12.78 13.96 3.33
CA LEU A 113 -13.08 13.06 2.23
C LEU A 113 -14.60 12.90 2.18
N SER A 114 -15.22 13.20 1.05
CA SER A 114 -16.68 13.14 0.91
C SER A 114 -17.12 12.35 -0.33
N PHE A 115 -18.28 11.69 -0.22
CA PHE A 115 -18.87 10.95 -1.31
C PHE A 115 -19.56 11.89 -2.31
N ALA A 116 -19.21 11.79 -3.59
CA ALA A 116 -19.71 12.67 -4.66
C ALA A 116 -20.73 11.99 -5.59
N GLY A 117 -21.25 10.83 -5.18
CA GLY A 117 -22.25 10.09 -5.93
C GLY A 117 -21.69 9.36 -7.17
N SER A 118 -22.61 8.99 -8.08
CA SER A 118 -22.27 8.36 -9.34
C SER A 118 -22.11 9.41 -10.46
N LYS A 119 -21.07 9.22 -11.29
CA LYS A 119 -20.79 10.12 -12.43
C LYS A 119 -20.38 9.35 -13.67
N LYS A 120 -20.83 9.81 -14.83
CA LYS A 120 -20.31 9.31 -16.12
C LYS A 120 -18.82 9.59 -16.23
N LEU A 121 -18.05 8.68 -16.84
CA LEU A 121 -16.62 8.86 -17.10
C LEU A 121 -16.30 10.20 -17.78
N THR A 122 -17.17 10.64 -18.67
CA THR A 122 -17.04 11.93 -19.38
C THR A 122 -17.25 13.16 -18.50
N ARG A 123 -17.85 13.00 -17.33
CA ARG A 123 -18.18 14.09 -16.38
C ARG A 123 -17.30 14.09 -15.13
N LEU A 124 -16.33 13.21 -15.04
CA LEU A 124 -15.38 13.22 -13.93
C LEU A 124 -14.57 14.53 -13.94
N PRO A 125 -14.28 15.09 -12.77
CA PRO A 125 -13.43 16.28 -12.69
C PRO A 125 -12.00 15.99 -13.15
N ARG A 126 -11.25 17.02 -13.50
CA ARG A 126 -9.80 16.88 -13.75
C ARG A 126 -9.10 16.43 -12.48
N ARG A 127 -7.93 15.84 -12.64
CA ARG A 127 -7.14 15.26 -11.53
C ARG A 127 -7.90 14.13 -10.82
N SER A 128 -8.61 13.29 -11.61
CA SER A 128 -9.30 12.10 -11.13
C SER A 128 -8.53 10.83 -11.40
N ALA A 129 -8.61 9.90 -10.44
CA ALA A 129 -8.27 8.50 -10.66
C ALA A 129 -9.55 7.67 -10.87
N ILE A 130 -9.49 6.76 -11.82
CA ILE A 130 -10.55 5.78 -12.11
C ILE A 130 -9.99 4.41 -11.76
N VAL A 131 -10.65 3.69 -10.87
CA VAL A 131 -10.14 2.42 -10.33
C VAL A 131 -11.01 1.26 -10.80
N ALA A 132 -10.34 0.27 -11.40
CA ALA A 132 -10.93 -0.99 -11.84
C ALA A 132 -9.97 -2.14 -11.51
N PHE A 133 -10.44 -3.39 -11.46
CA PHE A 133 -9.63 -4.51 -10.99
C PHE A 133 -9.23 -5.49 -12.09
N GLY A 134 -9.89 -5.42 -13.24
CA GLY A 134 -9.54 -6.20 -14.42
C GLY A 134 -8.53 -5.48 -15.31
N THR A 135 -7.45 -6.16 -15.74
CA THR A 135 -6.47 -5.57 -16.67
C THR A 135 -7.13 -5.08 -17.97
N ALA A 136 -8.03 -5.88 -18.53
CA ALA A 136 -8.76 -5.50 -19.74
C ALA A 136 -9.63 -4.26 -19.52
N GLU A 137 -10.33 -4.20 -18.38
CA GLU A 137 -11.18 -3.08 -17.99
C GLU A 137 -10.37 -1.79 -17.84
N VAL A 138 -9.22 -1.85 -17.18
CA VAL A 138 -8.31 -0.69 -17.06
C VAL A 138 -7.92 -0.14 -18.43
N TYR A 139 -7.54 -1.00 -19.37
CA TYR A 139 -7.19 -0.54 -20.72
C TYR A 139 -8.40 -0.02 -21.52
N GLN A 140 -9.56 -0.64 -21.37
CA GLN A 140 -10.80 -0.15 -22.01
C GLN A 140 -11.17 1.25 -21.52
N ILE A 141 -11.11 1.46 -20.20
CA ILE A 141 -11.38 2.78 -19.59
C ILE A 141 -10.32 3.80 -20.05
N ALA A 142 -9.05 3.44 -20.04
CA ALA A 142 -7.95 4.31 -20.48
C ALA A 142 -8.12 4.72 -21.95
N GLU A 143 -8.48 3.78 -22.82
CA GLU A 143 -8.74 4.07 -24.22
C GLU A 143 -9.98 4.94 -24.41
N PHE A 144 -11.06 4.70 -23.64
CA PHE A 144 -12.23 5.55 -23.65
C PHE A 144 -11.89 6.99 -23.24
N VAL A 145 -11.14 7.16 -22.13
CA VAL A 145 -10.70 8.48 -21.64
C VAL A 145 -9.78 9.14 -22.68
N ARG A 146 -8.89 8.38 -23.32
CA ARG A 146 -8.03 8.90 -24.38
C ARG A 146 -8.84 9.53 -25.53
N ARG A 147 -9.90 8.87 -25.97
CA ARG A 147 -10.75 9.34 -27.06
C ARG A 147 -11.61 10.55 -26.68
N GLN A 148 -12.07 10.61 -25.43
CA GLN A 148 -13.08 11.59 -25.01
C GLN A 148 -12.50 12.78 -24.23
N ARG A 149 -11.34 12.60 -23.59
CA ARG A 149 -10.81 13.52 -22.58
C ARG A 149 -9.30 13.83 -22.75
N GLY A 150 -8.71 13.42 -23.85
CA GLY A 150 -7.32 13.77 -24.21
C GLY A 150 -6.25 12.82 -23.70
N GLY A 151 -6.56 11.89 -22.79
CA GLY A 151 -5.62 10.87 -22.34
C GLY A 151 -5.69 10.53 -20.85
N ALA A 152 -5.11 9.39 -20.51
CA ALA A 152 -4.97 8.93 -19.14
C ALA A 152 -3.63 8.22 -18.95
N ALA A 153 -3.02 8.40 -17.79
CA ALA A 153 -1.93 7.53 -17.33
C ALA A 153 -2.51 6.21 -16.81
N VAL A 154 -1.76 5.11 -16.95
CA VAL A 154 -2.19 3.79 -16.50
C VAL A 154 -1.24 3.27 -15.43
N VAL A 155 -1.80 2.85 -14.28
CA VAL A 155 -1.04 2.31 -13.14
C VAL A 155 -1.64 0.98 -12.69
N MET A 156 -0.85 -0.07 -12.79
CA MET A 156 -1.22 -1.43 -12.36
C MET A 156 -0.06 -2.10 -11.63
N GLY A 157 -0.36 -3.03 -10.73
CA GLY A 157 0.65 -3.79 -10.00
C GLY A 157 1.57 -4.61 -10.91
N ARG A 158 1.09 -5.04 -12.09
CA ARG A 158 1.85 -5.82 -13.08
C ARG A 158 2.83 -5.00 -13.92
N LEU A 159 2.78 -3.67 -13.86
CA LEU A 159 3.73 -2.83 -14.58
C LEU A 159 5.08 -2.85 -13.87
N SER A 160 6.17 -2.86 -14.65
CA SER A 160 7.50 -2.68 -14.09
C SER A 160 7.58 -1.35 -13.33
N PRO A 161 8.41 -1.23 -12.30
CA PRO A 161 8.58 0.03 -11.55
C PRO A 161 8.92 1.20 -12.46
N ARG A 162 9.78 0.99 -13.45
CA ARG A 162 10.16 2.01 -14.44
C ARG A 162 8.95 2.52 -15.22
N THR A 163 8.14 1.60 -15.76
CA THR A 163 6.94 1.97 -16.51
C THR A 163 5.93 2.66 -15.62
N ARG A 164 5.71 2.14 -14.39
CA ARG A 164 4.81 2.74 -13.42
C ARG A 164 5.22 4.18 -13.06
N ASN A 165 6.52 4.40 -12.79
CA ASN A 165 7.05 5.73 -12.49
C ASN A 165 6.87 6.69 -13.66
N ALA A 166 7.09 6.25 -14.91
CA ALA A 166 6.86 7.06 -16.10
C ALA A 166 5.39 7.46 -16.26
N GLN A 167 4.45 6.54 -15.98
CA GLN A 167 3.02 6.84 -16.01
C GLN A 167 2.62 7.84 -14.90
N VAL A 168 3.16 7.67 -13.70
CA VAL A 168 2.95 8.61 -12.58
C VAL A 168 3.51 9.99 -12.93
N GLU A 169 4.68 10.05 -13.54
CA GLU A 169 5.32 11.30 -13.95
C GLU A 169 4.48 12.03 -15.01
N LEU A 170 3.97 11.31 -16.01
CA LEU A 170 3.05 11.86 -17.04
C LEU A 170 1.84 12.54 -16.40
N TYR A 171 1.24 11.89 -15.39
CA TYR A 171 0.12 12.45 -14.65
C TYR A 171 0.55 13.65 -13.78
N GLN A 172 1.67 13.55 -13.07
CA GLN A 172 2.13 14.63 -12.17
C GLN A 172 2.52 15.90 -12.91
N LYS A 173 3.12 15.78 -14.10
CA LYS A 173 3.45 16.91 -14.97
C LYS A 173 2.22 17.62 -15.54
N GLY A 174 1.05 16.96 -15.48
CA GLY A 174 -0.18 17.50 -16.05
C GLY A 174 -0.35 17.26 -17.55
N ASP A 175 0.48 16.38 -18.13
CA ASP A 175 0.35 15.98 -19.54
C ASP A 175 -0.98 15.26 -19.78
N VAL A 176 -1.51 14.61 -18.74
CA VAL A 176 -2.84 14.02 -18.69
C VAL A 176 -3.56 14.37 -17.38
N ASP A 177 -4.88 14.56 -17.44
CA ASP A 177 -5.71 14.92 -16.29
C ASP A 177 -6.26 13.70 -15.53
N PHE A 178 -6.17 12.52 -16.13
CA PHE A 178 -6.77 11.29 -15.61
C PHE A 178 -5.74 10.20 -15.38
N LEU A 179 -5.99 9.41 -14.36
CA LEU A 179 -5.26 8.19 -14.05
C LEU A 179 -6.23 7.02 -14.05
N VAL A 180 -5.92 5.94 -14.74
CA VAL A 180 -6.68 4.68 -14.64
C VAL A 180 -5.80 3.66 -13.94
N ALA A 181 -6.30 3.07 -12.86
CA ALA A 181 -5.46 2.23 -12.01
C ALA A 181 -6.21 1.02 -11.46
N THR A 182 -5.45 0.04 -11.00
CA THR A 182 -5.95 -0.99 -10.06
C THR A 182 -5.81 -0.49 -8.62
N ASP A 183 -6.10 -1.34 -7.63
CA ASP A 183 -5.82 -1.11 -6.21
C ASP A 183 -4.35 -0.76 -5.91
N ALA A 184 -3.44 -1.00 -6.85
CA ALA A 184 -2.05 -0.52 -6.79
C ALA A 184 -1.93 1.00 -6.53
N ILE A 185 -2.98 1.80 -6.83
CA ILE A 185 -3.06 3.22 -6.47
C ILE A 185 -3.06 3.41 -4.95
N GLY A 186 -3.62 2.46 -4.22
CA GLY A 186 -3.72 2.49 -2.75
C GLY A 186 -2.37 2.38 -2.04
N MET A 187 -1.28 1.99 -2.70
CA MET A 187 -0.01 1.68 -2.07
C MET A 187 1.15 2.46 -2.68
N GLY A 188 1.90 3.17 -1.84
CA GLY A 188 3.23 3.71 -2.16
C GLY A 188 3.31 4.82 -3.23
N LEU A 189 2.20 5.25 -3.84
CA LEU A 189 2.21 6.29 -4.86
C LEU A 189 1.91 7.66 -4.26
N ASN A 190 2.74 8.63 -4.61
CA ASN A 190 2.52 10.02 -4.26
C ASN A 190 1.79 10.71 -5.42
N LEU A 191 0.46 10.74 -5.36
CA LEU A 191 -0.40 11.31 -6.40
C LEU A 191 -1.16 12.53 -5.85
N ASP A 192 -1.31 13.54 -6.68
CA ASP A 192 -2.14 14.71 -6.39
C ASP A 192 -3.50 14.52 -7.08
N LEU A 193 -4.44 13.95 -6.33
CA LEU A 193 -5.78 13.58 -6.79
C LEU A 193 -6.84 14.42 -6.09
N ASN A 194 -7.77 14.96 -6.86
CA ASN A 194 -8.95 15.64 -6.32
C ASN A 194 -10.12 14.68 -6.13
N HIS A 195 -10.20 13.66 -6.98
CA HIS A 195 -11.31 12.72 -7.00
C HIS A 195 -10.84 11.30 -7.31
N VAL A 196 -11.48 10.33 -6.66
CA VAL A 196 -11.33 8.89 -6.96
C VAL A 196 -12.69 8.32 -7.33
N ALA A 197 -12.81 7.73 -8.51
CA ALA A 197 -14.02 7.05 -8.99
C ALA A 197 -13.77 5.54 -9.08
N LEU A 198 -14.59 4.74 -8.43
CA LEU A 198 -14.59 3.29 -8.60
C LEU A 198 -15.39 2.94 -9.85
N ALA A 199 -14.78 2.31 -10.83
CA ALA A 199 -15.47 1.74 -11.98
C ALA A 199 -16.02 0.35 -11.69
N SER A 200 -15.45 -0.34 -10.70
CA SER A 200 -15.92 -1.60 -10.16
C SER A 200 -15.59 -1.67 -8.66
N ASP A 201 -16.42 -2.33 -7.89
CA ASP A 201 -16.17 -2.68 -6.49
C ASP A 201 -15.83 -4.17 -6.32
N ILE A 202 -15.68 -4.90 -7.43
CA ILE A 202 -15.46 -6.35 -7.46
C ILE A 202 -14.01 -6.63 -7.84
N LYS A 203 -13.31 -7.41 -7.00
CA LYS A 203 -11.95 -7.84 -7.27
C LYS A 203 -11.78 -9.35 -7.10
N PHE A 204 -10.78 -9.93 -7.78
CA PHE A 204 -10.29 -11.27 -7.53
C PHE A 204 -9.16 -11.19 -6.47
N ASP A 205 -9.34 -11.90 -5.35
CA ASP A 205 -8.42 -11.87 -4.21
C ASP A 205 -7.36 -13.00 -4.22
N GLY A 206 -7.13 -13.60 -5.39
CA GLY A 206 -6.24 -14.76 -5.55
C GLY A 206 -6.97 -16.10 -5.44
N ARG A 207 -8.19 -16.13 -4.89
CA ARG A 207 -8.99 -17.37 -4.69
C ARG A 207 -10.40 -17.25 -5.25
N LYS A 208 -11.05 -16.15 -4.97
CA LYS A 208 -12.43 -15.88 -5.37
C LYS A 208 -12.64 -14.43 -5.76
N THR A 209 -13.66 -14.22 -6.56
CA THR A 209 -14.18 -12.89 -6.86
C THR A 209 -15.07 -12.44 -5.70
N ARG A 210 -14.84 -11.24 -5.18
CA ARG A 210 -15.59 -10.64 -4.07
C ARG A 210 -15.66 -9.13 -4.19
N ARG A 211 -16.59 -8.54 -3.49
CA ARG A 211 -16.64 -7.08 -3.31
C ARG A 211 -15.50 -6.61 -2.42
N LEU A 212 -15.12 -5.35 -2.61
CA LEU A 212 -14.20 -4.65 -1.72
C LEU A 212 -14.78 -4.54 -0.32
N THR A 213 -13.94 -4.66 0.67
CA THR A 213 -14.31 -4.29 2.05
C THR A 213 -14.34 -2.77 2.19
N PRO A 214 -15.08 -2.20 3.17
CA PRO A 214 -15.07 -0.77 3.45
C PRO A 214 -13.66 -0.20 3.67
N ALA A 215 -12.78 -0.94 4.34
CA ALA A 215 -11.38 -0.55 4.56
C ALA A 215 -10.56 -0.48 3.25
N GLU A 216 -10.77 -1.43 2.33
CA GLU A 216 -10.14 -1.41 1.01
C GLU A 216 -10.64 -0.24 0.16
N MET A 217 -11.96 0.02 0.17
CA MET A 217 -12.54 1.19 -0.50
C MET A 217 -11.96 2.49 0.08
N ALA A 218 -11.85 2.59 1.40
CA ALA A 218 -11.28 3.74 2.07
C ALA A 218 -9.79 3.97 1.75
N GLN A 219 -9.01 2.90 1.63
CA GLN A 219 -7.60 2.98 1.25
C GLN A 219 -7.44 3.53 -0.17
N ILE A 220 -8.33 3.15 -1.07
CA ILE A 220 -8.38 3.65 -2.45
C ILE A 220 -8.90 5.10 -2.48
N ALA A 221 -10.09 5.34 -1.89
CA ALA A 221 -10.73 6.66 -1.84
C ALA A 221 -9.86 7.70 -1.12
N GLY A 222 -9.15 7.28 -0.07
CA GLY A 222 -8.25 8.11 0.72
C GLY A 222 -7.06 8.70 -0.06
N ARG A 223 -6.87 8.30 -1.30
CA ARG A 223 -5.90 8.92 -2.21
C ARG A 223 -6.38 10.24 -2.79
N ALA A 224 -7.69 10.50 -2.75
CA ALA A 224 -8.23 11.81 -3.10
C ALA A 224 -8.02 12.79 -1.94
N GLY A 225 -7.58 14.00 -2.28
CA GLY A 225 -7.22 15.04 -1.31
C GLY A 225 -5.94 14.73 -0.54
N ARG A 226 -5.16 15.74 -0.27
CA ARG A 226 -3.90 15.58 0.48
C ARG A 226 -3.63 16.77 1.36
N HIS A 227 -2.95 16.51 2.49
CA HIS A 227 -2.64 17.51 3.50
C HIS A 227 -3.89 18.28 3.92
N THR A 228 -4.04 19.51 3.46
CA THR A 228 -5.19 20.39 3.73
C THR A 228 -6.18 20.46 2.57
N ASN A 229 -5.91 19.79 1.45
CA ASN A 229 -6.82 19.79 0.31
C ASN A 229 -7.86 18.69 0.47
N ASP A 230 -9.13 19.05 0.48
CA ASP A 230 -10.23 18.11 0.54
C ASP A 230 -10.28 17.26 -0.72
N GLY A 231 -10.75 16.03 -0.57
CA GLY A 231 -10.91 15.08 -1.65
C GLY A 231 -12.32 14.55 -1.74
N THR A 232 -12.67 14.07 -2.92
CA THR A 232 -13.96 13.40 -3.11
C THR A 232 -13.76 11.99 -3.66
N PHE A 233 -14.68 11.11 -3.36
CA PHE A 233 -14.76 9.79 -3.98
C PHE A 233 -16.16 9.52 -4.50
N GLY A 234 -16.29 8.57 -5.38
CA GLY A 234 -17.56 8.19 -5.95
C GLY A 234 -17.46 6.94 -6.81
N VAL A 235 -18.49 6.67 -7.57
CA VAL A 235 -18.52 5.55 -8.51
C VAL A 235 -18.79 6.06 -9.94
N THR A 236 -18.43 5.26 -10.93
CA THR A 236 -18.87 5.50 -12.30
C THR A 236 -20.30 4.99 -12.50
N ASP A 237 -20.96 5.38 -13.58
CA ASP A 237 -22.31 4.94 -13.92
C ASP A 237 -22.46 3.43 -14.19
N GLY A 238 -21.35 2.69 -14.30
CA GLY A 238 -21.33 1.23 -14.40
C GLY A 238 -21.13 0.48 -13.07
N CYS A 239 -20.94 1.21 -11.95
CA CYS A 239 -20.72 0.64 -10.63
C CYS A 239 -21.81 1.10 -9.66
N GLU A 240 -22.38 0.17 -8.90
CA GLU A 240 -23.35 0.51 -7.86
C GLU A 240 -22.71 1.35 -6.76
N PRO A 241 -23.37 2.41 -6.27
CA PRO A 241 -22.91 3.13 -5.09
C PRO A 241 -22.83 2.21 -3.89
N PRO A 242 -21.83 2.40 -3.00
CA PRO A 242 -21.80 1.70 -1.73
C PRO A 242 -23.01 2.02 -0.86
N GLU A 243 -23.37 1.12 0.04
CA GLU A 243 -24.42 1.37 1.04
C GLU A 243 -24.11 2.60 1.89
N PRO A 244 -25.14 3.34 2.36
CA PRO A 244 -24.95 4.58 3.13
C PRO A 244 -24.03 4.39 4.34
N GLU A 245 -24.14 3.26 5.04
CA GLU A 245 -23.33 2.93 6.21
C GLU A 245 -21.83 2.76 5.85
N VAL A 246 -21.55 2.24 4.64
CA VAL A 246 -20.19 2.11 4.12
C VAL A 246 -19.62 3.48 3.75
N ILE A 247 -20.44 4.32 3.14
CA ILE A 247 -20.05 5.70 2.80
C ILE A 247 -19.67 6.45 4.08
N GLU A 248 -20.56 6.44 5.10
CA GLU A 248 -20.31 7.09 6.39
C GLU A 248 -19.04 6.54 7.06
N ALA A 249 -18.84 5.22 7.06
CA ALA A 249 -17.65 4.61 7.62
C ALA A 249 -16.35 5.06 6.91
N ILE A 250 -16.40 5.28 5.60
CA ILE A 250 -15.26 5.80 4.82
C ILE A 250 -15.00 7.26 5.15
N GLU A 251 -16.04 8.10 5.19
CA GLU A 251 -15.93 9.53 5.47
C GLU A 251 -15.42 9.80 6.89
N GLU A 252 -15.88 9.02 7.87
CA GLU A 252 -15.49 9.14 9.28
C GLU A 252 -14.27 8.29 9.66
N HIS A 253 -13.71 7.52 8.74
CA HIS A 253 -12.58 6.61 8.98
C HIS A 253 -12.86 5.58 10.09
N ARG A 254 -14.10 5.07 10.18
CA ARG A 254 -14.54 4.05 11.15
C ARG A 254 -14.49 2.66 10.53
N PHE A 255 -13.51 1.86 10.92
CA PHE A 255 -13.35 0.50 10.41
C PHE A 255 -13.19 -0.49 11.56
N GLU A 256 -13.62 -1.72 11.33
CA GLU A 256 -13.44 -2.79 12.31
C GLU A 256 -11.95 -3.04 12.56
N PRO A 257 -11.56 -3.26 13.83
CA PRO A 257 -10.21 -3.69 14.16
C PRO A 257 -9.84 -5.00 13.49
N ILE A 258 -8.59 -5.12 13.12
CA ILE A 258 -8.02 -6.37 12.62
C ILE A 258 -8.07 -7.40 13.77
N ARG A 259 -8.57 -8.60 13.48
CA ARG A 259 -8.77 -9.65 14.49
C ARG A 259 -7.57 -10.54 14.71
N ASN A 260 -6.71 -10.69 13.68
CA ASN A 260 -5.51 -11.52 13.74
C ASN A 260 -4.42 -10.99 12.82
N PHE A 261 -3.18 -11.21 13.22
CA PHE A 261 -2.00 -11.09 12.36
C PHE A 261 -1.57 -12.47 11.90
N TRP A 262 -1.14 -12.56 10.66
CA TRP A 262 -0.61 -13.79 10.10
C TRP A 262 0.87 -13.88 10.44
N TRP A 263 1.29 -15.06 10.90
CA TRP A 263 2.69 -15.32 11.24
C TRP A 263 3.15 -16.63 10.61
N ARG A 264 4.44 -16.72 10.31
CA ARG A 264 5.11 -17.94 9.88
C ARG A 264 6.45 -18.03 10.59
N SER A 265 6.84 -19.25 11.02
CA SER A 265 8.17 -19.48 11.57
C SER A 265 9.24 -19.20 10.51
N ARG A 266 10.34 -18.63 10.93
CA ARG A 266 11.57 -18.50 10.11
C ARG A 266 12.42 -19.76 10.18
N ASP A 267 12.36 -20.45 11.31
CA ASP A 267 13.20 -21.60 11.62
C ASP A 267 12.54 -22.86 11.06
N ILE A 268 12.56 -22.96 9.72
CA ILE A 268 12.06 -24.14 9.02
C ILE A 268 13.19 -25.15 9.01
N ASP A 269 13.02 -26.24 9.77
CA ASP A 269 13.95 -27.36 9.77
C ASP A 269 13.67 -28.29 8.58
N PHE A 270 14.51 -28.17 7.56
CA PHE A 270 14.50 -29.08 6.41
C PHE A 270 15.32 -30.35 6.64
N GLY A 271 15.95 -30.52 7.82
CA GLY A 271 16.80 -31.65 8.13
C GLY A 271 16.02 -32.97 8.37
N SER A 272 14.74 -32.88 8.70
CA SER A 272 13.87 -34.04 8.91
C SER A 272 12.41 -33.78 8.55
N VAL A 273 11.70 -34.84 8.15
CA VAL A 273 10.25 -34.79 7.93
C VAL A 273 9.49 -34.51 9.22
N ASP A 274 9.97 -35.05 10.34
CA ASP A 274 9.36 -34.84 11.66
C ASP A 274 9.49 -33.40 12.12
N GLY A 275 10.61 -32.72 11.85
CA GLY A 275 10.81 -31.30 12.09
C GLY A 275 9.84 -30.43 11.30
N LEU A 276 9.61 -30.73 10.03
CA LEU A 276 8.63 -30.03 9.19
C LEU A 276 7.19 -30.27 9.67
N LEU A 277 6.86 -31.51 10.06
CA LEU A 277 5.53 -31.85 10.59
C LEU A 277 5.27 -31.18 11.93
N ALA A 278 6.25 -31.12 12.82
CA ALA A 278 6.13 -30.42 14.10
C ALA A 278 5.82 -28.91 13.88
N LEU A 279 6.49 -28.27 12.94
CA LEU A 279 6.18 -26.87 12.57
C LEU A 279 4.80 -26.71 11.95
N SER A 280 4.35 -27.67 11.12
CA SER A 280 3.01 -27.66 10.55
C SER A 280 1.92 -27.73 11.61
N LEU A 281 2.12 -28.49 12.68
CA LEU A 281 1.18 -28.63 13.80
C LEU A 281 1.06 -27.37 14.67
N ILE A 282 2.09 -26.54 14.74
CA ILE A 282 2.06 -25.25 15.46
C ILE A 282 1.10 -24.24 14.78
N HIS A 283 0.78 -24.44 13.51
CA HIS A 283 -0.02 -23.52 12.71
C HIS A 283 -1.49 -23.96 12.56
N ILE A 284 -1.88 -25.03 13.19
CA ILE A 284 -3.25 -25.51 13.32
C ILE A 284 -3.85 -24.98 14.63
#